data_71ca58e0ab74048812fa1a061b2f4700
#
_entry.id   71ca58e0ab74048812fa1a061b2f4700
#
_cell.length_a   1.000
_cell.length_b   1.000
_cell.length_c   1.000
_cell.angle_alpha   90.00
_cell.angle_beta   90.00
_cell.angle_gamma   90.00
#
_symmetry.space_group_name_H-M   'P 1'
#
loop_
_entity.id
_entity.type
_entity.pdbx_description
1 polymer ?
#
loop_
_entity_poly.entity_id
_entity_poly.type
_entity_poly.pdbx_seq_one_letter_code
_entity_poly.pdbx_strand_id
1 'polypeptide(L)'
;MSAPARRKAAISTEEQAAYLGVENSARGFQWRERLAPGQRNIALAISQRHGIPELLGRVLAARGVGIDEVPLVLEPTIKALMPDPSVLQDMDVAAARLADAVQKHQNVAVFGDYDVDGACSSALMARWLGHHGIRARIYIPDRIFEGYGPNPAAIETLVKEGAGLIVTVDCGTTSFEPLAVARKLGTDVIVIDHHQADEKLPDVAAVVNPNRQDDISGLGHLCAAGVTFMTIVAATRELRRRGAYGNGAAEPPLLSMLDLVALATVCDVVPLQGLNRAYVTRGLAVMRQRENIGLRALIDAAGLNQPPTTYTLGFVLGPRINAGGRIGDAALGARLLTFEDETEAARIAVQLDKLNRERKSIETEMLSAALAEAEVMVDADPALPLLILGSDTWHKGVVGLVSSRLTERFRRPSCVIAWEKDGSGSGKGQGTGSLRSITGVDIGKAVRAAATAGLLVKGGGHAMAAGLTVEKSRLEAARAFLIENVRAEAGAARSAATLEIDGAITPAGVNDKLINLIEQAGPYGQGNPQPRFVFPAHRVKFAKVMGEAHVRVTLEAGDASKIDGIAFRAIGQPLGETLLGTGGMPIHVAGTLRRDSWGGREKIELMIDDAADPRKQS
;
A
#
# COMPACT_ATOMS: atom_id res chain seq x y z
N MET A 1 -14.82 24.08 -15.27
CA MET A 1 -14.71 24.70 -13.94
C MET A 1 -13.57 23.99 -13.24
N SER A 2 -12.43 24.66 -13.07
CA SER A 2 -11.20 24.12 -12.51
C SER A 2 -11.37 23.84 -11.01
N ALA A 3 -11.04 22.62 -10.59
CA ALA A 3 -10.95 22.29 -9.17
C ALA A 3 -9.83 23.14 -8.52
N PRO A 4 -10.07 23.75 -7.36
CA PRO A 4 -9.05 24.54 -6.71
C PRO A 4 -7.96 23.63 -6.13
N ALA A 5 -6.70 23.93 -6.49
CA ALA A 5 -5.53 23.34 -5.87
C ALA A 5 -5.64 23.47 -4.34
N ARG A 6 -5.68 22.35 -3.63
CA ARG A 6 -5.69 22.32 -2.16
C ARG A 6 -4.41 22.95 -1.64
N ARG A 7 -4.45 24.25 -1.28
CA ARG A 7 -3.44 24.84 -0.41
C ARG A 7 -3.40 24.01 0.86
N LYS A 8 -2.27 23.34 1.13
CA LYS A 8 -1.94 22.90 2.50
C LYS A 8 -1.92 24.17 3.35
N ALA A 9 -3.02 24.42 4.05
CA ALA A 9 -3.01 25.44 5.10
C ALA A 9 -1.97 25.01 6.11
N ALA A 10 -0.98 25.86 6.33
CA ALA A 10 -0.11 25.75 7.49
C ALA A 10 -1.02 25.84 8.71
N ILE A 11 -1.28 24.70 9.34
CA ILE A 11 -2.03 24.63 10.59
C ILE A 11 -1.12 25.27 11.61
N SER A 12 -1.53 26.41 12.16
CA SER A 12 -0.95 26.95 13.39
C SER A 12 -1.03 25.83 14.43
N THR A 13 0.10 25.43 14.95
CA THR A 13 0.22 24.50 16.07
C THR A 13 -0.25 25.20 17.35
N GLU A 14 -1.56 25.45 17.48
CA GLU A 14 -2.17 25.50 18.79
C GLU A 14 -2.02 24.09 19.36
N GLU A 15 -1.32 23.96 20.48
CA GLU A 15 -1.19 22.68 21.18
C GLU A 15 -2.60 22.19 21.53
N GLN A 16 -3.08 21.23 20.72
CA GLN A 16 -4.34 20.56 21.03
C GLN A 16 -4.14 19.76 22.31
N ALA A 17 -4.92 20.06 23.35
CA ALA A 17 -4.91 19.31 24.59
C ALA A 17 -5.10 17.81 24.31
N ALA A 18 -4.41 16.97 25.09
CA ALA A 18 -4.50 15.53 24.94
C ALA A 18 -5.95 15.05 25.12
N TYR A 19 -6.39 14.18 24.20
CA TYR A 19 -7.75 13.62 24.24
C TYR A 19 -7.94 12.79 25.50
N LEU A 20 -8.95 13.12 26.31
CA LEU A 20 -9.18 12.57 27.65
C LEU A 20 -8.00 12.74 28.62
N GLY A 21 -7.11 13.70 28.37
CA GLY A 21 -5.91 13.93 29.19
C GLY A 21 -4.80 12.90 29.00
N VAL A 22 -4.88 12.02 27.99
CA VAL A 22 -3.89 10.96 27.77
C VAL A 22 -2.66 11.51 27.08
N GLU A 23 -1.65 11.87 27.87
CA GLU A 23 -0.33 12.32 27.39
C GLU A 23 0.61 11.15 27.09
N ASN A 24 0.48 10.05 27.85
CA ASN A 24 1.30 8.86 27.67
C ASN A 24 0.50 7.58 27.91
N SER A 25 0.10 6.92 26.85
CA SER A 25 -0.66 5.67 26.89
C SER A 25 0.21 4.45 27.20
N ALA A 26 -0.39 3.27 27.32
CA ALA A 26 0.31 2.00 27.47
C ALA A 26 1.36 1.76 26.36
N ARG A 27 1.10 2.25 25.15
CA ARG A 27 2.05 2.17 24.05
C ARG A 27 2.90 3.41 23.86
N GLY A 28 2.86 4.38 24.80
CA GLY A 28 3.64 5.62 24.75
C GLY A 28 3.16 6.60 23.68
N PHE A 29 1.86 6.67 23.41
CA PHE A 29 1.26 7.68 22.55
C PHE A 29 0.57 8.76 23.36
N GLN A 30 0.68 10.01 22.90
CA GLN A 30 -0.29 11.03 23.26
C GLN A 30 -1.55 10.81 22.40
N TRP A 31 -2.74 10.78 23.03
CA TRP A 31 -3.98 10.70 22.28
C TRP A 31 -4.41 12.08 21.83
N ARG A 32 -4.80 12.23 20.58
CA ARG A 32 -5.29 13.49 20.00
C ARG A 32 -6.60 13.28 19.27
N GLU A 33 -7.46 14.29 19.31
CA GLU A 33 -8.65 14.30 18.48
C GLU A 33 -8.24 14.48 17.01
N ARG A 34 -8.70 13.58 16.12
CA ARG A 34 -8.43 13.69 14.68
C ARG A 34 -9.13 14.89 14.07
N LEU A 35 -10.34 15.21 14.56
CA LEU A 35 -11.14 16.35 14.09
C LEU A 35 -10.51 17.64 14.59
N ALA A 36 -9.95 18.45 13.69
CA ALA A 36 -9.42 19.75 14.03
C ALA A 36 -10.54 20.71 14.54
N PRO A 37 -10.23 21.64 15.47
CA PRO A 37 -11.24 22.54 16.03
C PRO A 37 -12.08 23.28 14.97
N GLY A 38 -11.46 23.76 13.89
CA GLY A 38 -12.12 24.44 12.78
C GLY A 38 -13.06 23.56 11.94
N GLN A 39 -12.97 22.22 12.06
CA GLN A 39 -13.81 21.27 11.31
C GLN A 39 -15.08 20.84 12.05
N ARG A 40 -15.26 21.23 13.32
CA ARG A 40 -16.45 20.84 14.11
C ARG A 40 -17.76 21.34 13.51
N ASN A 41 -17.77 22.59 13.01
CA ASN A 41 -18.94 23.14 12.34
C ASN A 41 -19.23 22.42 11.01
N ILE A 42 -18.20 22.01 10.27
CA ILE A 42 -18.34 21.20 9.05
C ILE A 42 -18.95 19.84 9.39
N ALA A 43 -18.48 19.17 10.43
CA ALA A 43 -19.02 17.89 10.88
C ALA A 43 -20.51 17.97 11.24
N LEU A 44 -20.92 19.03 11.96
CA LEU A 44 -22.32 19.27 12.31
C LEU A 44 -23.17 19.56 11.06
N ALA A 45 -22.67 20.42 10.17
CA ALA A 45 -23.36 20.75 8.91
C ALA A 45 -23.52 19.51 8.00
N ILE A 46 -22.52 18.64 7.92
CA ILE A 46 -22.60 17.35 7.22
C ILE A 46 -23.73 16.50 7.81
N SER A 47 -23.74 16.35 9.15
CA SER A 47 -24.77 15.55 9.84
C SER A 47 -26.17 16.06 9.55
N GLN A 48 -26.39 17.36 9.68
CA GLN A 48 -27.69 18.00 9.49
C GLN A 48 -28.16 17.93 8.03
N ARG A 49 -27.29 18.26 7.07
CA ARG A 49 -27.66 18.33 5.65
C ARG A 49 -27.95 16.94 5.04
N HIS A 50 -27.21 15.92 5.47
CA HIS A 50 -27.34 14.58 4.91
C HIS A 50 -28.11 13.60 5.79
N GLY A 51 -28.63 14.05 6.97
CA GLY A 51 -29.42 13.21 7.86
C GLY A 51 -28.65 12.01 8.42
N ILE A 52 -27.33 12.12 8.54
CA ILE A 52 -26.44 11.08 9.07
C ILE A 52 -26.09 11.38 10.54
N PRO A 53 -25.73 10.35 11.36
CA PRO A 53 -25.31 10.59 12.74
C PRO A 53 -24.11 11.53 12.82
N GLU A 54 -24.08 12.37 13.86
CA GLU A 54 -22.99 13.33 14.09
C GLU A 54 -21.62 12.64 14.11
N LEU A 55 -21.54 11.45 14.71
CA LEU A 55 -20.30 10.66 14.75
C LEU A 55 -19.75 10.37 13.35
N LEU A 56 -20.61 10.04 12.38
CA LEU A 56 -20.19 9.83 10.98
C LEU A 56 -19.80 11.17 10.32
N GLY A 57 -20.56 12.26 10.60
CA GLY A 57 -20.19 13.60 10.16
C GLY A 57 -18.79 14.01 10.64
N ARG A 58 -18.45 13.71 11.89
CA ARG A 58 -17.10 13.93 12.47
C ARG A 58 -16.04 13.09 11.76
N VAL A 59 -16.32 11.81 11.53
CA VAL A 59 -15.42 10.91 10.79
C VAL A 59 -15.13 11.45 9.38
N LEU A 60 -16.13 11.91 8.66
CA LEU A 60 -15.97 12.45 7.30
C LEU A 60 -15.22 13.78 7.31
N ALA A 61 -15.61 14.72 8.18
CA ALA A 61 -14.96 16.02 8.29
C ALA A 61 -13.48 15.91 8.68
N ALA A 62 -13.15 15.01 9.63
CA ALA A 62 -11.76 14.74 10.04
C ALA A 62 -10.88 14.18 8.90
N ARG A 63 -11.49 13.65 7.84
CA ARG A 63 -10.82 13.19 6.62
C ARG A 63 -10.81 14.25 5.52
N GLY A 64 -11.25 15.46 5.84
CA GLY A 64 -11.28 16.60 4.93
C GLY A 64 -12.40 16.54 3.90
N VAL A 65 -13.45 15.74 4.15
CA VAL A 65 -14.62 15.67 3.27
C VAL A 65 -15.46 16.94 3.46
N GLY A 66 -15.71 17.66 2.36
CA GLY A 66 -16.59 18.82 2.33
C GLY A 66 -18.06 18.41 2.34
N ILE A 67 -18.95 19.36 2.71
CA ILE A 67 -20.40 19.10 2.83
C ILE A 67 -20.98 18.54 1.52
N ASP A 68 -20.62 19.12 0.38
CA ASP A 68 -21.13 18.71 -0.93
C ASP A 68 -20.48 17.44 -1.49
N GLU A 69 -19.34 17.01 -0.92
CA GLU A 69 -18.61 15.81 -1.34
C GLU A 69 -19.16 14.51 -0.68
N VAL A 70 -19.97 14.64 0.37
CA VAL A 70 -20.46 13.50 1.16
C VAL A 70 -21.13 12.41 0.30
N PRO A 71 -22.03 12.71 -0.65
CA PRO A 71 -22.63 11.67 -1.49
C PRO A 71 -21.61 10.90 -2.33
N LEU A 72 -20.60 11.60 -2.86
CA LEU A 72 -19.52 10.97 -3.65
C LEU A 72 -18.61 10.09 -2.79
N VAL A 73 -18.49 10.39 -1.51
CA VAL A 73 -17.69 9.60 -0.56
C VAL A 73 -18.45 8.37 -0.09
N LEU A 74 -19.76 8.50 0.20
CA LEU A 74 -20.58 7.39 0.68
C LEU A 74 -20.98 6.44 -0.45
N GLU A 75 -21.18 6.96 -1.67
CA GLU A 75 -21.55 6.19 -2.87
C GLU A 75 -20.61 6.53 -4.05
N PRO A 76 -19.33 6.13 -3.98
CA PRO A 76 -18.35 6.44 -5.01
C PRO A 76 -18.64 5.62 -6.28
N THR A 77 -18.93 6.31 -7.39
CA THR A 77 -19.13 5.67 -8.69
C THR A 77 -18.05 6.07 -9.68
N ILE A 78 -17.68 5.14 -10.57
CA ILE A 78 -16.74 5.43 -11.66
C ILE A 78 -17.26 6.59 -12.52
N LYS A 79 -18.57 6.59 -12.85
CA LYS A 79 -19.18 7.63 -13.68
C LYS A 79 -19.05 9.05 -13.09
N ALA A 80 -19.12 9.17 -11.77
CA ALA A 80 -19.06 10.47 -11.10
C ALA A 80 -17.64 10.96 -10.82
N LEU A 81 -16.69 10.03 -10.67
CA LEU A 81 -15.35 10.33 -10.16
C LEU A 81 -14.23 10.18 -11.19
N MET A 82 -14.45 9.42 -12.27
CA MET A 82 -13.45 9.28 -13.34
C MET A 82 -13.58 10.47 -14.32
N PRO A 83 -12.57 11.32 -14.42
CA PRO A 83 -12.57 12.39 -15.43
C PRO A 83 -12.38 11.81 -16.83
N ASP A 84 -12.50 12.64 -17.85
CA ASP A 84 -12.08 12.24 -19.19
C ASP A 84 -10.60 11.85 -19.15
N PRO A 85 -10.22 10.66 -19.64
CA PRO A 85 -8.81 10.23 -19.65
C PRO A 85 -7.86 11.21 -20.33
N SER A 86 -8.32 12.00 -21.30
CA SER A 86 -7.52 13.01 -22.02
C SER A 86 -7.01 14.16 -21.13
N VAL A 87 -7.40 14.22 -19.85
CA VAL A 87 -6.80 15.16 -18.89
C VAL A 87 -5.34 14.81 -18.54
N LEU A 88 -4.95 13.55 -18.74
CA LEU A 88 -3.57 13.10 -18.57
C LEU A 88 -2.74 13.44 -19.80
N GLN A 89 -1.53 13.93 -19.59
CA GLN A 89 -0.61 14.25 -20.69
C GLN A 89 -0.27 13.01 -21.51
N ASP A 90 -0.12 13.17 -22.82
CA ASP A 90 0.13 12.14 -23.83
C ASP A 90 -0.93 11.04 -23.94
N MET A 91 -2.05 11.12 -23.20
CA MET A 91 -3.09 10.09 -23.21
C MET A 91 -3.69 9.87 -24.60
N ASP A 92 -4.01 10.92 -25.34
CA ASP A 92 -4.60 10.79 -26.67
C ASP A 92 -3.59 10.23 -27.69
N VAL A 93 -2.30 10.53 -27.53
CA VAL A 93 -1.23 9.95 -28.35
C VAL A 93 -1.07 8.47 -28.06
N ALA A 94 -1.05 8.09 -26.79
CA ALA A 94 -1.00 6.69 -26.37
C ALA A 94 -2.22 5.90 -26.86
N ALA A 95 -3.41 6.46 -26.73
CA ALA A 95 -4.67 5.84 -27.20
C ALA A 95 -4.68 5.64 -28.71
N ALA A 96 -4.26 6.64 -29.48
CA ALA A 96 -4.16 6.56 -30.93
C ALA A 96 -3.12 5.50 -31.36
N ARG A 97 -1.96 5.45 -30.70
CA ARG A 97 -0.91 4.47 -31.02
C ARG A 97 -1.32 3.03 -30.67
N LEU A 98 -2.03 2.82 -29.57
CA LEU A 98 -2.61 1.52 -29.21
C LEU A 98 -3.70 1.11 -30.23
N ALA A 99 -4.56 2.03 -30.64
CA ALA A 99 -5.56 1.78 -31.67
C ALA A 99 -4.92 1.40 -33.01
N ASP A 100 -3.81 2.03 -33.39
CA ASP A 100 -3.02 1.66 -34.56
C ASP A 100 -2.49 0.21 -34.47
N ALA A 101 -1.97 -0.16 -33.29
CA ALA A 101 -1.46 -1.51 -33.06
C ALA A 101 -2.58 -2.56 -33.22
N VAL A 102 -3.78 -2.27 -32.68
CA VAL A 102 -4.97 -3.14 -32.82
C VAL A 102 -5.39 -3.26 -34.27
N GLN A 103 -5.56 -2.15 -34.99
CA GLN A 103 -6.03 -2.17 -36.39
C GLN A 103 -5.03 -2.82 -37.36
N LYS A 104 -3.73 -2.74 -37.06
CA LYS A 104 -2.64 -3.34 -37.87
C LYS A 104 -2.25 -4.73 -37.40
N HIS A 105 -2.91 -5.28 -36.36
CA HIS A 105 -2.55 -6.56 -35.73
C HIS A 105 -1.04 -6.66 -35.40
N GLN A 106 -0.46 -5.60 -34.86
CA GLN A 106 0.95 -5.58 -34.51
C GLN A 106 1.25 -6.50 -33.32
N ASN A 107 2.45 -7.08 -33.29
CA ASN A 107 2.95 -7.75 -32.10
C ASN A 107 3.24 -6.72 -31.02
N VAL A 108 2.60 -6.85 -29.87
CA VAL A 108 2.76 -5.97 -28.72
C VAL A 108 3.44 -6.72 -27.59
N ALA A 109 4.51 -6.12 -27.04
CA ALA A 109 5.11 -6.59 -25.80
C ALA A 109 4.66 -5.67 -24.64
N VAL A 110 4.33 -6.27 -23.49
CA VAL A 110 4.04 -5.56 -22.24
C VAL A 110 5.16 -5.83 -21.26
N PHE A 111 5.89 -4.80 -20.90
CA PHE A 111 6.96 -4.86 -19.91
C PHE A 111 6.43 -4.31 -18.59
N GLY A 112 6.29 -5.15 -17.56
CA GLY A 112 5.74 -4.76 -16.26
C GLY A 112 6.76 -4.86 -15.14
N ASP A 113 6.45 -4.23 -13.98
CA ASP A 113 7.19 -4.48 -12.75
C ASP A 113 6.79 -5.81 -12.10
N TYR A 114 7.61 -6.27 -11.16
CA TYR A 114 7.50 -7.58 -10.49
C TYR A 114 6.55 -7.62 -9.30
N ASP A 115 5.92 -6.50 -8.95
CA ASP A 115 4.98 -6.42 -7.83
C ASP A 115 3.51 -6.55 -8.28
N VAL A 116 2.57 -6.31 -7.36
CA VAL A 116 1.14 -6.46 -7.65
C VAL A 116 0.63 -5.41 -8.63
N ASP A 117 1.13 -4.18 -8.55
CA ASP A 117 0.69 -3.12 -9.47
C ASP A 117 1.18 -3.39 -10.89
N GLY A 118 2.45 -3.74 -11.05
CA GLY A 118 3.01 -4.16 -12.33
C GLY A 118 2.32 -5.41 -12.90
N ALA A 119 2.04 -6.42 -12.06
CA ALA A 119 1.33 -7.62 -12.48
C ALA A 119 -0.11 -7.33 -12.93
N CYS A 120 -0.86 -6.51 -12.18
CA CYS A 120 -2.23 -6.13 -12.53
C CYS A 120 -2.27 -5.23 -13.77
N SER A 121 -1.35 -4.27 -13.90
CA SER A 121 -1.21 -3.40 -15.06
C SER A 121 -0.91 -4.20 -16.33
N SER A 122 0.02 -5.16 -16.23
CA SER A 122 0.34 -6.08 -17.33
C SER A 122 -0.87 -6.92 -17.72
N ALA A 123 -1.62 -7.44 -16.75
CA ALA A 123 -2.82 -8.24 -17.00
C ALA A 123 -3.94 -7.41 -17.64
N LEU A 124 -4.17 -6.19 -17.18
CA LEU A 124 -5.15 -5.25 -17.77
C LEU A 124 -4.86 -5.01 -19.26
N MET A 125 -3.61 -4.64 -19.58
CA MET A 125 -3.20 -4.38 -20.96
C MET A 125 -3.27 -5.64 -21.81
N ALA A 126 -2.79 -6.78 -21.31
CA ALA A 126 -2.79 -8.04 -22.06
C ALA A 126 -4.22 -8.57 -22.32
N ARG A 127 -5.14 -8.46 -21.34
CA ARG A 127 -6.54 -8.84 -21.50
C ARG A 127 -7.27 -7.94 -22.50
N TRP A 128 -7.01 -6.62 -22.44
CA TRP A 128 -7.57 -5.69 -23.42
C TRP A 128 -7.06 -5.98 -24.84
N LEU A 129 -5.77 -6.22 -25.02
CA LEU A 129 -5.18 -6.62 -26.30
C LEU A 129 -5.74 -7.97 -26.78
N GLY A 130 -5.89 -8.93 -25.87
CA GLY A 130 -6.46 -10.26 -26.15
C GLY A 130 -7.90 -10.18 -26.67
N HIS A 131 -8.73 -9.28 -26.11
CA HIS A 131 -10.07 -9.02 -26.61
C HIS A 131 -10.07 -8.57 -28.09
N HIS A 132 -9.02 -7.89 -28.52
CA HIS A 132 -8.82 -7.44 -29.90
C HIS A 132 -8.01 -8.43 -30.76
N GLY A 133 -7.82 -9.68 -30.30
CA GLY A 133 -7.10 -10.73 -31.04
C GLY A 133 -5.58 -10.63 -31.01
N ILE A 134 -5.00 -9.76 -30.16
CA ILE A 134 -3.54 -9.62 -30.02
C ILE A 134 -3.09 -10.34 -28.75
N ARG A 135 -2.28 -11.40 -28.93
CA ARG A 135 -1.63 -12.07 -27.79
C ARG A 135 -0.37 -11.30 -27.38
N ALA A 136 -0.47 -10.53 -26.32
CA ALA A 136 0.66 -9.76 -25.80
C ALA A 136 1.78 -10.67 -25.26
N ARG A 137 3.04 -10.30 -25.55
CA ARG A 137 4.23 -10.88 -24.91
C ARG A 137 4.49 -10.16 -23.60
N ILE A 138 4.14 -10.75 -22.45
CA ILE A 138 4.43 -10.17 -21.13
C ILE A 138 5.88 -10.49 -20.76
N TYR A 139 6.62 -9.46 -20.34
CA TYR A 139 7.97 -9.56 -19.79
C TYR A 139 8.00 -8.91 -18.40
N ILE A 140 8.40 -9.66 -17.38
CA ILE A 140 8.61 -9.16 -16.03
C ILE A 140 10.08 -9.42 -15.67
N PRO A 141 10.87 -8.40 -15.33
CA PRO A 141 12.28 -8.59 -15.02
C PRO A 141 12.46 -9.34 -13.71
N ASP A 142 13.54 -10.11 -13.63
CA ASP A 142 13.94 -10.74 -12.37
C ASP A 142 14.49 -9.68 -11.41
N ARG A 143 13.78 -9.46 -10.31
CA ARG A 143 14.14 -8.47 -9.28
C ARG A 143 15.57 -8.61 -8.77
N ILE A 144 16.05 -9.85 -8.71
CA ILE A 144 17.32 -10.22 -8.07
C ILE A 144 18.49 -10.05 -9.04
N PHE A 145 18.29 -10.41 -10.30
CA PHE A 145 19.34 -10.44 -11.32
C PHE A 145 19.30 -9.23 -12.25
N GLU A 146 18.11 -8.75 -12.60
CA GLU A 146 17.93 -7.65 -13.56
C GLU A 146 17.65 -6.31 -12.86
N GLY A 147 17.07 -6.34 -11.67
CA GLY A 147 16.72 -5.14 -10.90
C GLY A 147 15.32 -4.61 -11.23
N TYR A 148 15.13 -3.30 -11.06
CA TYR A 148 13.87 -2.61 -11.30
C TYR A 148 13.83 -1.96 -12.68
N GLY A 149 12.71 -2.13 -13.37
CA GLY A 149 12.39 -1.46 -14.62
C GLY A 149 13.11 -2.02 -15.85
N PRO A 150 12.89 -1.39 -17.03
CA PRO A 150 13.50 -1.80 -18.27
C PRO A 150 15.03 -1.77 -18.24
N ASN A 151 15.65 -2.76 -18.88
CA ASN A 151 17.07 -2.81 -19.12
C ASN A 151 17.36 -3.04 -20.62
N PRO A 152 18.56 -2.65 -21.14
CA PRO A 152 18.88 -2.75 -22.56
C PRO A 152 18.71 -4.16 -23.13
N ALA A 153 19.16 -5.19 -22.42
CA ALA A 153 19.11 -6.58 -22.86
C ALA A 153 17.67 -7.10 -23.01
N ALA A 154 16.78 -6.73 -22.07
CA ALA A 154 15.37 -7.09 -22.13
C ALA A 154 14.68 -6.41 -23.32
N ILE A 155 14.95 -5.12 -23.56
CA ILE A 155 14.42 -4.39 -24.70
C ILE A 155 14.88 -5.02 -26.03
N GLU A 156 16.18 -5.30 -26.16
CA GLU A 156 16.72 -6.00 -27.35
C GLU A 156 16.06 -7.35 -27.57
N THR A 157 15.82 -8.10 -26.51
CA THR A 157 15.15 -9.40 -26.57
C THR A 157 13.74 -9.26 -27.13
N LEU A 158 12.93 -8.32 -26.60
CA LEU A 158 11.57 -8.10 -27.07
C LEU A 158 11.52 -7.66 -28.54
N VAL A 159 12.45 -6.80 -28.96
CA VAL A 159 12.53 -6.37 -30.36
C VAL A 159 12.94 -7.54 -31.26
N LYS A 160 13.91 -8.38 -30.86
CA LYS A 160 14.31 -9.59 -31.59
C LYS A 160 13.16 -10.63 -31.69
N GLU A 161 12.30 -10.70 -30.67
CA GLU A 161 11.07 -11.53 -30.67
C GLU A 161 9.98 -10.94 -31.59
N GLY A 162 10.21 -9.77 -32.21
CA GLY A 162 9.34 -9.16 -33.21
C GLY A 162 8.32 -8.18 -32.66
N ALA A 163 8.53 -7.61 -31.47
CA ALA A 163 7.66 -6.58 -30.92
C ALA A 163 7.70 -5.30 -31.80
N GLY A 164 6.56 -4.93 -32.38
CA GLY A 164 6.37 -3.68 -33.13
C GLY A 164 5.94 -2.51 -32.24
N LEU A 165 5.51 -2.81 -31.01
CA LEU A 165 5.20 -1.85 -29.95
C LEU A 165 5.56 -2.48 -28.60
N ILE A 166 6.25 -1.70 -27.75
CA ILE A 166 6.48 -2.06 -26.37
C ILE A 166 5.63 -1.12 -25.48
N VAL A 167 4.87 -1.67 -24.55
CA VAL A 167 4.14 -0.91 -23.54
C VAL A 167 4.78 -1.21 -22.19
N THR A 168 5.44 -0.22 -21.57
CA THR A 168 5.91 -0.38 -20.20
C THR A 168 4.81 0.01 -19.24
N VAL A 169 4.60 -0.75 -18.16
CA VAL A 169 3.59 -0.49 -17.15
C VAL A 169 4.22 -0.56 -15.76
N ASP A 170 3.91 0.42 -14.90
CA ASP A 170 4.45 0.55 -13.55
C ASP A 170 5.98 0.74 -13.52
N CYS A 171 6.54 1.20 -14.59
CA CYS A 171 7.96 1.52 -14.76
C CYS A 171 8.18 2.27 -16.08
N GLY A 172 9.37 2.84 -16.23
CA GLY A 172 9.81 3.39 -17.52
C GLY A 172 10.03 4.88 -17.52
N THR A 173 9.37 5.66 -16.67
CA THR A 173 9.46 7.14 -16.67
C THR A 173 10.91 7.66 -16.54
N THR A 174 11.77 6.94 -15.83
CA THR A 174 13.20 7.32 -15.65
C THR A 174 14.17 6.40 -16.41
N SER A 175 13.68 5.54 -17.30
CA SER A 175 14.48 4.52 -18.00
C SER A 175 15.04 5.02 -19.33
N PHE A 176 15.81 6.12 -19.32
CA PHE A 176 16.30 6.80 -20.52
C PHE A 176 17.13 5.91 -21.46
N GLU A 177 18.15 5.25 -20.92
CA GLU A 177 19.08 4.44 -21.71
C GLU A 177 18.39 3.21 -22.33
N PRO A 178 17.64 2.37 -21.58
CA PRO A 178 16.94 1.23 -22.16
C PRO A 178 15.93 1.63 -23.25
N LEU A 179 15.16 2.70 -23.02
CA LEU A 179 14.14 3.13 -23.97
C LEU A 179 14.76 3.76 -25.23
N ALA A 180 15.95 4.38 -25.13
CA ALA A 180 16.70 4.83 -26.27
C ALA A 180 17.19 3.65 -27.16
N VAL A 181 17.38 2.44 -26.59
CA VAL A 181 17.69 1.24 -27.37
C VAL A 181 16.50 0.85 -28.24
N ALA A 182 15.27 0.84 -27.70
CA ALA A 182 14.06 0.54 -28.49
C ALA A 182 13.95 1.48 -29.70
N ARG A 183 14.13 2.78 -29.48
CA ARG A 183 14.11 3.79 -30.54
C ARG A 183 15.17 3.53 -31.62
N LYS A 184 16.42 3.23 -31.21
CA LYS A 184 17.50 2.91 -32.16
C LYS A 184 17.17 1.69 -33.03
N LEU A 185 16.41 0.74 -32.47
CA LEU A 185 15.96 -0.48 -33.16
C LEU A 185 14.65 -0.29 -33.95
N GLY A 186 14.10 0.94 -33.95
CA GLY A 186 12.89 1.28 -34.72
C GLY A 186 11.58 0.77 -34.10
N THR A 187 11.56 0.49 -32.79
CA THR A 187 10.36 0.04 -32.08
C THR A 187 9.82 1.16 -31.21
N ASP A 188 8.53 1.46 -31.39
CA ASP A 188 7.83 2.45 -30.55
C ASP A 188 7.63 1.95 -29.11
N VAL A 189 7.67 2.90 -28.18
CA VAL A 189 7.38 2.63 -26.77
C VAL A 189 6.30 3.57 -26.25
N ILE A 190 5.35 3.02 -25.48
CA ILE A 190 4.42 3.77 -24.63
C ILE A 190 4.79 3.46 -23.19
N VAL A 191 5.02 4.50 -22.39
CA VAL A 191 5.22 4.39 -20.95
C VAL A 191 3.92 4.71 -20.23
N ILE A 192 3.45 3.81 -19.37
CA ILE A 192 2.30 4.00 -18.48
C ILE A 192 2.80 3.79 -17.05
N ASP A 193 2.96 4.88 -16.31
CA ASP A 193 3.65 4.86 -15.03
C ASP A 193 2.97 5.82 -14.03
N HIS A 194 3.36 5.77 -12.77
CA HIS A 194 2.88 6.68 -11.72
C HIS A 194 4.02 7.15 -10.79
N HIS A 195 5.23 6.68 -11.01
CA HIS A 195 6.39 7.09 -10.22
C HIS A 195 6.74 8.56 -10.46
N GLN A 196 7.44 9.17 -9.50
CA GLN A 196 7.90 10.55 -9.63
C GLN A 196 8.77 10.70 -10.87
N ALA A 197 8.48 11.71 -11.69
CA ALA A 197 9.21 12.02 -12.89
C ALA A 197 10.14 13.22 -12.69
N ASP A 198 11.27 13.16 -13.34
CA ASP A 198 12.15 14.32 -13.50
C ASP A 198 11.56 15.31 -14.54
N GLU A 199 12.16 16.51 -14.65
CA GLU A 199 11.79 17.47 -15.68
C GLU A 199 11.98 16.89 -17.10
N LYS A 200 13.05 16.12 -17.29
CA LYS A 200 13.32 15.43 -18.54
C LYS A 200 12.65 14.07 -18.58
N LEU A 201 11.95 13.78 -19.67
CA LEU A 201 11.30 12.50 -19.93
C LEU A 201 12.03 11.71 -21.02
N PRO A 202 11.90 10.38 -21.09
CA PRO A 202 12.44 9.58 -22.17
C PRO A 202 11.78 9.93 -23.51
N ASP A 203 12.57 9.90 -24.58
CA ASP A 203 12.13 10.20 -25.94
C ASP A 203 11.49 8.95 -26.55
N VAL A 204 10.17 8.82 -26.34
CA VAL A 204 9.32 7.70 -26.75
C VAL A 204 8.02 8.21 -27.37
N ALA A 205 7.16 7.30 -27.85
CA ALA A 205 5.91 7.67 -28.50
C ALA A 205 4.95 8.41 -27.55
N ALA A 206 4.85 7.98 -26.29
CA ALA A 206 4.03 8.63 -25.28
C ALA A 206 4.51 8.25 -23.87
N VAL A 207 4.39 9.21 -22.91
CA VAL A 207 4.60 8.98 -21.47
C VAL A 207 3.36 9.40 -20.72
N VAL A 208 2.48 8.45 -20.38
CA VAL A 208 1.27 8.68 -19.58
C VAL A 208 1.63 8.47 -18.12
N ASN A 209 1.83 9.56 -17.40
CA ASN A 209 2.18 9.54 -15.98
C ASN A 209 1.65 10.79 -15.28
N PRO A 210 0.70 10.66 -14.32
CA PRO A 210 0.12 11.81 -13.62
C PRO A 210 1.09 12.52 -12.66
N ASN A 211 2.30 11.99 -12.45
CA ASN A 211 3.37 12.57 -11.64
C ASN A 211 4.49 13.22 -12.47
N ARG A 212 4.26 13.40 -13.78
CA ARG A 212 5.10 14.29 -14.61
C ARG A 212 4.94 15.74 -14.13
N GLN A 213 6.00 16.54 -14.29
CA GLN A 213 5.97 17.93 -13.83
C GLN A 213 5.01 18.83 -14.63
N ASP A 214 4.73 18.48 -15.88
CA ASP A 214 3.81 19.18 -16.79
C ASP A 214 2.37 18.61 -16.77
N ASP A 215 2.08 17.55 -15.99
CA ASP A 215 0.73 17.03 -15.81
C ASP A 215 -0.04 17.82 -14.76
N ILE A 216 -1.23 18.29 -15.14
CA ILE A 216 -2.11 19.09 -14.27
C ILE A 216 -3.43 18.37 -13.96
N SER A 217 -3.53 17.09 -14.26
CA SER A 217 -4.74 16.28 -14.05
C SER A 217 -5.16 16.17 -12.59
N GLY A 218 -4.22 16.30 -11.65
CA GLY A 218 -4.45 16.08 -10.22
C GLY A 218 -4.60 14.60 -9.86
N LEU A 219 -4.27 13.67 -10.77
CA LEU A 219 -4.43 12.23 -10.61
C LEU A 219 -3.16 11.53 -10.10
N GLY A 220 -2.16 12.26 -9.63
CA GLY A 220 -0.90 11.72 -9.11
C GLY A 220 -1.03 10.76 -7.91
N HIS A 221 -2.26 10.55 -7.43
CA HIS A 221 -2.57 9.58 -6.39
C HIS A 221 -2.99 8.20 -6.95
N LEU A 222 -3.09 8.01 -8.27
CA LEU A 222 -3.39 6.72 -8.87
C LEU A 222 -2.15 5.81 -8.84
N CYS A 223 -2.37 4.50 -8.72
CA CYS A 223 -1.37 3.49 -9.03
C CYS A 223 -1.29 3.23 -10.54
N ALA A 224 -0.26 2.54 -11.02
CA ALA A 224 -0.09 2.29 -12.45
C ALA A 224 -1.26 1.51 -13.08
N ALA A 225 -1.88 0.58 -12.35
CA ALA A 225 -3.08 -0.12 -12.85
C ALA A 225 -4.28 0.84 -13.03
N GLY A 226 -4.41 1.86 -12.18
CA GLY A 226 -5.40 2.91 -12.36
C GLY A 226 -5.16 3.75 -13.61
N VAL A 227 -3.91 4.12 -13.88
CA VAL A 227 -3.51 4.84 -15.09
C VAL A 227 -3.67 3.94 -16.33
N THR A 228 -3.26 2.67 -16.25
CA THR A 228 -3.44 1.68 -17.32
C THR A 228 -4.92 1.49 -17.65
N PHE A 229 -5.80 1.42 -16.64
CA PHE A 229 -7.24 1.34 -16.87
C PHE A 229 -7.77 2.58 -17.62
N MET A 230 -7.36 3.78 -17.24
CA MET A 230 -7.72 4.99 -17.97
C MET A 230 -7.20 4.97 -19.42
N THR A 231 -5.99 4.43 -19.64
CA THR A 231 -5.40 4.32 -20.98
C THR A 231 -6.20 3.36 -21.87
N ILE A 232 -6.61 2.20 -21.36
CA ILE A 232 -7.45 1.27 -22.14
C ILE A 232 -8.86 1.81 -22.36
N VAL A 233 -9.41 2.63 -21.45
CA VAL A 233 -10.67 3.37 -21.69
C VAL A 233 -10.52 4.36 -22.83
N ALA A 234 -9.42 5.14 -22.85
CA ALA A 234 -9.12 6.08 -23.93
C ALA A 234 -8.91 5.38 -25.27
N ALA A 235 -8.15 4.28 -25.28
CA ALA A 235 -7.89 3.48 -26.49
C ALA A 235 -9.18 2.82 -27.03
N THR A 236 -10.05 2.34 -26.14
CA THR A 236 -11.38 1.81 -26.54
C THR A 236 -12.25 2.91 -27.14
N ARG A 237 -12.26 4.12 -26.56
CA ARG A 237 -12.95 5.29 -27.11
C ARG A 237 -12.42 5.65 -28.50
N GLU A 238 -11.10 5.63 -28.68
CA GLU A 238 -10.47 5.93 -29.97
C GLU A 238 -10.83 4.87 -31.04
N LEU A 239 -10.80 3.57 -30.68
CA LEU A 239 -11.25 2.50 -31.57
C LEU A 239 -12.74 2.65 -31.94
N ARG A 240 -13.59 3.03 -31.01
CA ARG A 240 -15.01 3.34 -31.28
C ARG A 240 -15.14 4.52 -32.26
N ARG A 241 -14.39 5.59 -32.06
CA ARG A 241 -14.35 6.74 -32.99
C ARG A 241 -13.92 6.34 -34.41
N ARG A 242 -13.00 5.36 -34.50
CA ARG A 242 -12.55 4.80 -35.81
C ARG A 242 -13.51 3.76 -36.39
N GLY A 243 -14.62 3.47 -35.75
CA GLY A 243 -15.61 2.50 -36.23
C GLY A 243 -15.20 1.04 -36.06
N ALA A 244 -14.29 0.72 -35.14
CA ALA A 244 -13.82 -0.64 -34.92
C ALA A 244 -14.90 -1.56 -34.30
N TYR A 245 -15.86 -0.99 -33.60
CA TYR A 245 -16.98 -1.70 -32.98
C TYR A 245 -18.25 -1.51 -33.80
N GLY A 246 -18.58 -2.48 -34.57
CA GLY A 246 -19.72 -2.54 -35.48
C GLY A 246 -19.71 -3.89 -36.18
N ASN A 247 -20.72 -4.19 -36.95
CA ASN A 247 -20.77 -5.44 -37.74
C ASN A 247 -20.48 -6.74 -36.94
N GLY A 248 -20.86 -6.76 -35.64
CA GLY A 248 -20.69 -7.92 -34.78
C GLY A 248 -19.46 -7.89 -33.86
N ALA A 249 -18.56 -6.90 -33.96
CA ALA A 249 -17.47 -6.72 -33.01
C ALA A 249 -17.97 -6.03 -31.74
N ALA A 250 -17.83 -6.68 -30.60
CA ALA A 250 -18.22 -6.13 -29.29
C ALA A 250 -17.09 -5.30 -28.66
N GLU A 251 -17.47 -4.30 -27.88
CA GLU A 251 -16.51 -3.57 -27.04
C GLU A 251 -16.03 -4.44 -25.87
N PRO A 252 -14.78 -4.26 -25.39
CA PRO A 252 -14.30 -4.98 -24.22
C PRO A 252 -15.12 -4.62 -22.96
N PRO A 253 -15.43 -5.58 -22.08
CA PRO A 253 -16.18 -5.36 -20.85
C PRO A 253 -15.30 -4.72 -19.78
N LEU A 254 -14.89 -3.45 -19.96
CA LEU A 254 -13.88 -2.78 -19.13
C LEU A 254 -14.21 -2.81 -17.65
N LEU A 255 -15.48 -2.64 -17.25
CA LEU A 255 -15.87 -2.62 -15.84
C LEU A 255 -15.67 -3.95 -15.12
N SER A 256 -15.61 -5.07 -15.84
CA SER A 256 -15.28 -6.38 -15.26
C SER A 256 -13.80 -6.54 -14.90
N MET A 257 -12.94 -5.63 -15.38
CA MET A 257 -11.50 -5.64 -15.07
C MET A 257 -11.14 -4.81 -13.83
N LEU A 258 -12.13 -4.19 -13.17
CA LEU A 258 -11.90 -3.34 -12.00
C LEU A 258 -11.45 -4.11 -10.76
N ASP A 259 -11.62 -5.42 -10.71
CA ASP A 259 -11.06 -6.30 -9.69
C ASP A 259 -9.52 -6.24 -9.65
N LEU A 260 -8.86 -6.18 -10.82
CA LEU A 260 -7.42 -6.00 -10.94
C LEU A 260 -6.98 -4.61 -10.49
N VAL A 261 -7.73 -3.57 -10.89
CA VAL A 261 -7.44 -2.19 -10.47
C VAL A 261 -7.57 -2.03 -8.96
N ALA A 262 -8.60 -2.63 -8.35
CA ALA A 262 -8.77 -2.58 -6.89
C ALA A 262 -7.64 -3.31 -6.15
N LEU A 263 -7.22 -4.49 -6.65
CA LEU A 263 -6.12 -5.24 -6.06
C LEU A 263 -4.82 -4.42 -6.08
N ALA A 264 -4.47 -3.86 -7.23
CA ALA A 264 -3.30 -3.01 -7.40
C ALA A 264 -3.36 -1.78 -6.48
N THR A 265 -4.46 -1.00 -6.54
CA THR A 265 -4.65 0.22 -5.74
C THR A 265 -4.44 0.00 -4.24
N VAL A 266 -4.92 -1.14 -3.71
CA VAL A 266 -4.73 -1.46 -2.29
C VAL A 266 -3.31 -1.94 -1.99
N CYS A 267 -2.72 -2.75 -2.88
CA CYS A 267 -1.39 -3.33 -2.65
C CYS A 267 -0.25 -2.33 -2.83
N ASP A 268 -0.41 -1.37 -3.73
CA ASP A 268 0.54 -0.27 -3.93
C ASP A 268 0.42 0.83 -2.84
N VAL A 269 -0.54 0.66 -1.90
CA VAL A 269 -0.71 1.52 -0.74
C VAL A 269 -0.98 2.99 -1.11
N VAL A 270 -1.59 3.24 -2.26
CA VAL A 270 -2.00 4.60 -2.67
C VAL A 270 -3.24 5.07 -1.91
N PRO A 271 -3.47 6.40 -1.76
CA PRO A 271 -4.58 6.92 -0.97
C PRO A 271 -5.95 6.49 -1.50
N LEU A 272 -6.82 5.94 -0.65
CA LEU A 272 -8.18 5.53 -0.98
C LEU A 272 -9.14 6.74 -0.97
N GLN A 273 -8.89 7.71 -1.85
CA GLN A 273 -9.63 8.95 -2.02
C GLN A 273 -10.06 9.10 -3.48
N GLY A 274 -11.11 9.92 -3.74
CA GLY A 274 -11.53 10.22 -5.10
C GLY A 274 -11.74 8.96 -5.96
N LEU A 275 -11.10 8.94 -7.12
CA LEU A 275 -11.23 7.84 -8.09
C LEU A 275 -10.72 6.50 -7.56
N ASN A 276 -9.64 6.47 -6.77
CA ASN A 276 -9.15 5.23 -6.14
C ASN A 276 -10.20 4.58 -5.26
N ARG A 277 -11.00 5.39 -4.55
CA ARG A 277 -12.10 4.90 -3.73
C ARG A 277 -13.17 4.21 -4.60
N ALA A 278 -13.54 4.82 -5.74
CA ALA A 278 -14.48 4.22 -6.68
C ALA A 278 -13.94 2.92 -7.29
N TYR A 279 -12.66 2.90 -7.68
CA TYR A 279 -12.00 1.71 -8.19
C TYR A 279 -12.05 0.57 -7.18
N VAL A 280 -11.68 0.81 -5.92
CA VAL A 280 -11.69 -0.23 -4.90
C VAL A 280 -13.11 -0.68 -4.56
N THR A 281 -14.05 0.24 -4.40
CA THR A 281 -15.45 -0.11 -4.10
C THR A 281 -16.05 -0.97 -5.21
N ARG A 282 -15.91 -0.55 -6.47
CA ARG A 282 -16.45 -1.29 -7.61
C ARG A 282 -15.68 -2.59 -7.86
N GLY A 283 -14.36 -2.55 -7.76
CA GLY A 283 -13.52 -3.74 -7.97
C GLY A 283 -13.75 -4.84 -6.94
N LEU A 284 -13.99 -4.50 -5.67
CA LEU A 284 -14.42 -5.48 -4.67
C LEU A 284 -15.78 -6.10 -5.01
N ALA A 285 -16.71 -5.32 -5.58
CA ALA A 285 -18.00 -5.84 -6.04
C ALA A 285 -17.85 -6.80 -7.24
N VAL A 286 -16.96 -6.46 -8.19
CA VAL A 286 -16.60 -7.36 -9.33
C VAL A 286 -15.93 -8.63 -8.83
N MET A 287 -14.96 -8.51 -7.93
CA MET A 287 -14.23 -9.68 -7.39
C MET A 287 -15.15 -10.68 -6.67
N ARG A 288 -16.25 -10.21 -6.07
CA ARG A 288 -17.28 -11.08 -5.45
C ARG A 288 -18.00 -11.97 -6.48
N GLN A 289 -18.07 -11.57 -7.74
CA GLN A 289 -18.66 -12.36 -8.83
C GLN A 289 -17.76 -13.54 -9.25
N ARG A 290 -16.46 -13.49 -8.88
CA ARG A 290 -15.49 -14.58 -9.12
C ARG A 290 -15.31 -14.96 -10.60
N GLU A 291 -15.52 -14.02 -11.51
CA GLU A 291 -15.41 -14.25 -12.96
C GLU A 291 -13.94 -14.30 -13.43
N ASN A 292 -13.04 -13.56 -12.78
CA ASN A 292 -11.62 -13.62 -13.07
C ASN A 292 -11.03 -14.95 -12.57
N ILE A 293 -10.68 -15.83 -13.51
CA ILE A 293 -10.20 -17.20 -13.24
C ILE A 293 -8.95 -17.18 -12.35
N GLY A 294 -7.98 -16.32 -12.64
CA GLY A 294 -6.74 -16.21 -11.86
C GLY A 294 -6.99 -15.75 -10.42
N LEU A 295 -7.80 -14.71 -10.23
CA LEU A 295 -8.15 -14.24 -8.88
C LEU A 295 -8.99 -15.27 -8.12
N ARG A 296 -9.93 -15.94 -8.78
CA ARG A 296 -10.71 -17.03 -8.19
C ARG A 296 -9.80 -18.14 -7.69
N ALA A 297 -8.88 -18.61 -8.52
CA ALA A 297 -7.92 -19.64 -8.16
C ALA A 297 -7.04 -19.23 -6.96
N LEU A 298 -6.61 -17.97 -6.91
CA LEU A 298 -5.79 -17.45 -5.79
C LEU A 298 -6.58 -17.32 -4.49
N ILE A 299 -7.86 -16.91 -4.57
CA ILE A 299 -8.79 -16.84 -3.43
C ILE A 299 -9.01 -18.25 -2.85
N ASP A 300 -9.21 -19.26 -3.72
CA ASP A 300 -9.40 -20.66 -3.31
C ASP A 300 -8.13 -21.26 -2.71
N ALA A 301 -6.97 -21.06 -3.33
CA ALA A 301 -5.68 -21.48 -2.78
C ALA A 301 -5.37 -20.83 -1.42
N ALA A 302 -5.87 -19.61 -1.19
CA ALA A 302 -5.75 -18.93 0.10
C ALA A 302 -6.76 -19.42 1.17
N GLY A 303 -7.72 -20.27 0.81
CA GLY A 303 -8.75 -20.78 1.71
C GLY A 303 -9.76 -19.73 2.17
N LEU A 304 -10.01 -18.71 1.35
CA LEU A 304 -10.90 -17.61 1.70
C LEU A 304 -12.37 -17.95 1.41
N ASN A 305 -13.18 -18.01 2.45
CA ASN A 305 -14.61 -18.32 2.38
C ASN A 305 -15.51 -17.08 2.57
N GLN A 306 -14.91 -15.92 2.87
CA GLN A 306 -15.61 -14.66 3.07
C GLN A 306 -15.45 -13.73 1.87
N PRO A 307 -16.40 -12.81 1.63
CA PRO A 307 -16.25 -11.81 0.58
C PRO A 307 -14.94 -11.01 0.74
N PRO A 308 -14.23 -10.73 -0.36
CA PRO A 308 -12.98 -9.98 -0.31
C PRO A 308 -13.20 -8.55 0.22
N THR A 309 -12.22 -8.07 0.99
CA THR A 309 -12.14 -6.74 1.57
C THR A 309 -10.79 -6.12 1.23
N THR A 310 -10.56 -4.84 1.57
CA THR A 310 -9.22 -4.23 1.42
C THR A 310 -8.14 -5.00 2.19
N TYR A 311 -8.47 -5.55 3.37
CA TYR A 311 -7.57 -6.43 4.11
C TYR A 311 -7.20 -7.70 3.29
N THR A 312 -8.20 -8.33 2.68
CA THR A 312 -7.97 -9.50 1.81
C THR A 312 -7.02 -9.16 0.67
N LEU A 313 -7.20 -8.01 0.01
CA LEU A 313 -6.34 -7.57 -1.08
C LEU A 313 -4.90 -7.35 -0.60
N GLY A 314 -4.71 -6.49 0.40
CA GLY A 314 -3.37 -6.07 0.84
C GLY A 314 -2.60 -7.11 1.66
N PHE A 315 -3.28 -8.00 2.42
CA PHE A 315 -2.62 -8.89 3.37
C PHE A 315 -2.75 -10.39 3.05
N VAL A 316 -3.63 -10.75 2.10
CA VAL A 316 -3.81 -12.16 1.72
C VAL A 316 -3.42 -12.40 0.26
N LEU A 317 -4.04 -11.69 -0.70
CA LEU A 317 -3.79 -11.91 -2.14
C LEU A 317 -2.48 -11.27 -2.59
N GLY A 318 -2.27 -9.98 -2.28
CA GLY A 318 -1.05 -9.24 -2.66
C GLY A 318 0.26 -9.92 -2.24
N PRO A 319 0.41 -10.34 -0.97
CA PRO A 319 1.62 -11.03 -0.54
C PRO A 319 1.92 -12.35 -1.28
N ARG A 320 0.89 -13.05 -1.80
CA ARG A 320 1.06 -14.26 -2.62
C ARG A 320 1.63 -13.93 -3.99
N ILE A 321 1.08 -12.92 -4.66
CA ILE A 321 1.60 -12.44 -5.95
C ILE A 321 3.04 -11.96 -5.78
N ASN A 322 3.28 -11.10 -4.78
CA ASN A 322 4.61 -10.57 -4.48
C ASN A 322 5.64 -11.63 -4.09
N ALA A 323 5.22 -12.81 -3.64
CA ALA A 323 6.14 -13.88 -3.27
C ALA A 323 6.91 -14.42 -4.49
N GLY A 324 6.30 -14.42 -5.69
CA GLY A 324 6.97 -14.75 -6.94
C GLY A 324 8.22 -13.92 -7.16
N GLY A 325 8.10 -12.60 -7.14
CA GLY A 325 9.22 -11.67 -7.35
C GLY A 325 10.22 -11.58 -6.18
N ARG A 326 9.92 -12.19 -5.01
CA ARG A 326 10.83 -12.19 -3.85
C ARG A 326 11.72 -13.42 -3.76
N ILE A 327 11.16 -14.61 -4.02
CA ILE A 327 11.85 -15.90 -3.81
C ILE A 327 11.60 -16.92 -4.93
N GLY A 328 10.98 -16.50 -6.03
CA GLY A 328 10.63 -17.39 -7.15
C GLY A 328 10.65 -16.68 -8.51
N ASP A 329 9.74 -17.08 -9.40
CA ASP A 329 9.55 -16.48 -10.73
C ASP A 329 8.64 -15.24 -10.62
N ALA A 330 9.19 -14.07 -10.96
CA ALA A 330 8.51 -12.77 -10.89
C ALA A 330 7.29 -12.69 -11.82
N ALA A 331 7.29 -13.42 -12.94
CA ALA A 331 6.21 -13.40 -13.93
C ALA A 331 4.95 -14.19 -13.50
N LEU A 332 5.02 -15.01 -12.44
CA LEU A 332 3.91 -15.86 -12.02
C LEU A 332 2.64 -15.05 -11.71
N GLY A 333 2.77 -13.89 -11.08
CA GLY A 333 1.65 -13.01 -10.74
C GLY A 333 0.92 -12.52 -11.99
N ALA A 334 1.64 -11.91 -12.91
CA ALA A 334 1.08 -11.39 -14.16
C ALA A 334 0.48 -12.52 -15.00
N ARG A 335 1.16 -13.67 -15.10
CA ARG A 335 0.67 -14.86 -15.82
C ARG A 335 -0.64 -15.38 -15.21
N LEU A 336 -0.72 -15.53 -13.89
CA LEU A 336 -1.94 -15.96 -13.21
C LEU A 336 -3.14 -15.07 -13.56
N LEU A 337 -2.95 -13.77 -13.56
CA LEU A 337 -4.02 -12.78 -13.78
C LEU A 337 -4.46 -12.67 -15.25
N THR A 338 -3.68 -13.23 -16.19
CA THR A 338 -3.99 -13.22 -17.63
C THR A 338 -4.53 -14.53 -18.17
N PHE A 339 -4.36 -15.65 -17.43
CA PHE A 339 -4.81 -16.95 -17.92
C PHE A 339 -6.33 -17.09 -17.97
N GLU A 340 -6.80 -17.77 -19.03
CA GLU A 340 -8.20 -18.20 -19.21
C GLU A 340 -8.37 -19.71 -18.98
N ASP A 341 -7.28 -20.47 -18.81
CA ASP A 341 -7.30 -21.89 -18.47
C ASP A 341 -7.34 -22.09 -16.95
N GLU A 342 -8.41 -22.72 -16.46
CA GLU A 342 -8.65 -22.95 -15.03
C GLU A 342 -7.60 -23.86 -14.39
N THR A 343 -7.11 -24.87 -15.14
CA THR A 343 -6.12 -25.84 -14.63
C THR A 343 -4.78 -25.18 -14.39
N GLU A 344 -4.32 -24.40 -15.38
CA GLU A 344 -3.07 -23.65 -15.24
C GLU A 344 -3.16 -22.56 -14.18
N ALA A 345 -4.29 -21.85 -14.10
CA ALA A 345 -4.51 -20.86 -13.06
C ALA A 345 -4.47 -21.49 -11.65
N ALA A 346 -5.12 -22.62 -11.46
CA ALA A 346 -5.09 -23.35 -10.20
C ALA A 346 -3.66 -23.80 -9.84
N ARG A 347 -2.90 -24.33 -10.81
CA ARG A 347 -1.51 -24.74 -10.62
C ARG A 347 -0.62 -23.58 -10.16
N ILE A 348 -0.72 -22.42 -10.84
CA ILE A 348 0.07 -21.23 -10.48
C ILE A 348 -0.36 -20.67 -9.13
N ALA A 349 -1.66 -20.63 -8.84
CA ALA A 349 -2.15 -20.14 -7.54
C ALA A 349 -1.62 -20.97 -6.36
N VAL A 350 -1.59 -22.30 -6.49
CA VAL A 350 -0.99 -23.20 -5.50
C VAL A 350 0.52 -22.95 -5.36
N GLN A 351 1.22 -22.72 -6.48
CA GLN A 351 2.65 -22.39 -6.46
C GLN A 351 2.93 -21.07 -5.74
N LEU A 352 2.14 -20.02 -6.01
CA LEU A 352 2.26 -18.72 -5.32
C LEU A 352 1.93 -18.82 -3.82
N ASP A 353 0.94 -19.63 -3.43
CA ASP A 353 0.64 -19.89 -2.03
C ASP A 353 1.80 -20.61 -1.33
N LYS A 354 2.42 -21.60 -1.99
CA LYS A 354 3.62 -22.28 -1.49
C LYS A 354 4.78 -21.29 -1.29
N LEU A 355 5.10 -20.49 -2.32
CA LEU A 355 6.14 -19.46 -2.23
C LEU A 355 5.86 -18.46 -1.10
N ASN A 356 4.60 -18.05 -0.92
CA ASN A 356 4.26 -17.14 0.18
C ASN A 356 4.43 -17.78 1.56
N ARG A 357 4.20 -19.08 1.72
CA ARG A 357 4.49 -19.80 2.97
C ARG A 357 5.99 -19.89 3.23
N GLU A 358 6.77 -20.22 2.22
CA GLU A 358 8.25 -20.26 2.29
C GLU A 358 8.81 -18.87 2.63
N ARG A 359 8.35 -17.82 1.95
CA ARG A 359 8.72 -16.44 2.24
C ARG A 359 8.41 -16.06 3.70
N LYS A 360 7.24 -16.48 4.25
CA LYS A 360 6.88 -16.24 5.65
C LYS A 360 7.82 -16.97 6.62
N SER A 361 8.24 -18.20 6.32
CA SER A 361 9.21 -18.92 7.13
C SER A 361 10.54 -18.18 7.19
N ILE A 362 11.08 -17.79 6.01
CA ILE A 362 12.32 -17.01 5.92
C ILE A 362 12.17 -15.67 6.68
N GLU A 363 11.04 -14.96 6.52
CA GLU A 363 10.76 -13.71 7.25
C GLU A 363 10.79 -13.93 8.77
N THR A 364 10.18 -15.00 9.26
CA THR A 364 10.10 -15.30 10.69
C THR A 364 11.48 -15.58 11.29
N GLU A 365 12.29 -16.39 10.62
CA GLU A 365 13.65 -16.71 11.05
C GLU A 365 14.54 -15.45 11.08
N MET A 366 14.54 -14.69 9.98
CA MET A 366 15.30 -13.44 9.89
C MET A 366 14.84 -12.42 10.93
N LEU A 367 13.52 -12.28 11.14
CA LEU A 367 12.97 -11.33 12.09
C LEU A 367 13.35 -11.68 13.52
N SER A 368 13.32 -12.96 13.90
CA SER A 368 13.74 -13.41 15.24
C SER A 368 15.18 -13.01 15.54
N ALA A 369 16.10 -13.28 14.60
CA ALA A 369 17.50 -12.90 14.75
C ALA A 369 17.69 -11.37 14.80
N ALA A 370 17.01 -10.66 13.90
CA ALA A 370 17.10 -9.19 13.82
C ALA A 370 16.53 -8.48 15.06
N LEU A 371 15.44 -9.01 15.65
CA LEU A 371 14.86 -8.47 16.89
C LEU A 371 15.83 -8.63 18.06
N ALA A 372 16.44 -9.80 18.24
CA ALA A 372 17.40 -10.03 19.32
C ALA A 372 18.60 -9.07 19.22
N GLU A 373 19.15 -8.87 18.02
CA GLU A 373 20.26 -7.93 17.81
C GLU A 373 19.81 -6.47 18.03
N ALA A 374 18.62 -6.09 17.53
CA ALA A 374 18.09 -4.74 17.69
C ALA A 374 17.77 -4.40 19.16
N GLU A 375 17.29 -5.34 19.96
CA GLU A 375 17.05 -5.16 21.40
C GLU A 375 18.35 -4.83 22.12
N VAL A 376 19.42 -5.57 21.87
CA VAL A 376 20.76 -5.29 22.44
C VAL A 376 21.24 -3.88 22.05
N MET A 377 21.06 -3.47 20.80
CA MET A 377 21.47 -2.15 20.33
C MET A 377 20.66 -1.03 21.00
N VAL A 378 19.36 -1.21 21.19
CA VAL A 378 18.47 -0.23 21.81
C VAL A 378 18.70 -0.14 23.31
N ASP A 379 18.99 -1.27 23.98
CA ASP A 379 19.33 -1.29 25.42
C ASP A 379 20.65 -0.58 25.66
N ALA A 380 21.64 -0.75 24.78
CA ALA A 380 22.93 -0.07 24.86
C ALA A 380 22.84 1.44 24.57
N ASP A 381 21.99 1.84 23.61
CA ASP A 381 21.72 3.25 23.28
C ASP A 381 20.22 3.48 23.02
N PRO A 382 19.43 3.80 24.06
CA PRO A 382 18.02 4.13 23.91
C PRO A 382 17.75 5.34 23.00
N ALA A 383 18.75 6.20 22.78
CA ALA A 383 18.65 7.36 21.89
C ALA A 383 19.02 7.05 20.43
N LEU A 384 19.51 5.86 20.13
CA LEU A 384 19.93 5.45 18.78
C LEU A 384 18.85 5.80 17.73
N PRO A 385 19.16 6.66 16.72
CA PRO A 385 18.13 7.19 15.81
C PRO A 385 17.80 6.25 14.66
N LEU A 386 18.68 5.29 14.31
CA LEU A 386 18.56 4.41 13.16
C LEU A 386 19.16 3.04 13.50
N LEU A 387 18.38 1.97 13.31
CA LEU A 387 18.87 0.60 13.41
C LEU A 387 19.51 0.19 12.08
N ILE A 388 20.75 -0.35 12.12
CA ILE A 388 21.41 -0.91 10.93
C ILE A 388 21.97 -2.27 11.29
N LEU A 389 21.38 -3.32 10.70
CA LEU A 389 21.70 -4.71 10.95
C LEU A 389 22.05 -5.43 9.64
N GLY A 390 22.89 -6.43 9.69
CA GLY A 390 23.27 -7.18 8.49
C GLY A 390 23.82 -8.56 8.75
N SER A 391 23.43 -9.53 7.91
CA SER A 391 23.91 -10.91 7.98
C SER A 391 24.14 -11.50 6.59
N ASP A 392 25.07 -12.43 6.49
CA ASP A 392 25.35 -13.25 5.30
C ASP A 392 24.38 -14.43 5.13
N THR A 393 23.57 -14.70 6.17
CA THR A 393 22.50 -15.70 6.13
C THR A 393 21.16 -15.14 5.68
N TRP A 394 21.02 -13.82 5.57
CA TRP A 394 19.74 -13.18 5.26
C TRP A 394 19.44 -13.12 3.77
N HIS A 395 18.16 -13.29 3.43
CA HIS A 395 17.70 -13.33 2.05
C HIS A 395 17.36 -11.92 1.53
N LYS A 396 18.03 -11.50 0.44
CA LYS A 396 17.86 -10.14 -0.14
C LYS A 396 16.42 -9.77 -0.54
N GLY A 397 15.58 -10.73 -0.92
CA GLY A 397 14.17 -10.53 -1.26
C GLY A 397 13.26 -10.24 -0.04
N VAL A 398 13.77 -10.45 1.20
CA VAL A 398 12.98 -10.37 2.44
C VAL A 398 13.44 -9.23 3.36
N VAL A 399 14.66 -8.70 3.19
CA VAL A 399 15.23 -7.63 4.05
C VAL A 399 14.29 -6.43 4.25
N GLY A 400 13.55 -6.02 3.21
CA GLY A 400 12.61 -4.90 3.33
C GLY A 400 11.39 -5.19 4.21
N LEU A 401 10.97 -6.45 4.32
CA LEU A 401 9.88 -6.86 5.22
C LEU A 401 10.37 -6.84 6.67
N VAL A 402 11.55 -7.39 6.92
CA VAL A 402 12.17 -7.37 8.26
C VAL A 402 12.44 -5.94 8.70
N SER A 403 12.96 -5.08 7.82
CA SER A 403 13.14 -3.65 8.11
C SER A 403 11.82 -2.98 8.52
N SER A 404 10.71 -3.24 7.82
CA SER A 404 9.40 -2.71 8.21
C SER A 404 9.00 -3.15 9.62
N ARG A 405 9.20 -4.43 9.98
CA ARG A 405 8.87 -4.94 11.32
C ARG A 405 9.72 -4.34 12.44
N LEU A 406 11.00 -4.13 12.18
CA LEU A 406 11.88 -3.43 13.12
C LEU A 406 11.43 -1.97 13.32
N THR A 407 11.13 -1.27 12.23
CA THR A 407 10.63 0.11 12.28
C THR A 407 9.33 0.21 13.08
N GLU A 408 8.37 -0.70 12.85
CA GLU A 408 7.12 -0.77 13.61
C GLU A 408 7.35 -1.06 15.10
N ARG A 409 8.25 -2.00 15.42
CA ARG A 409 8.52 -2.45 16.79
C ARG A 409 9.23 -1.38 17.62
N PHE A 410 10.28 -0.77 17.06
CA PHE A 410 11.16 0.15 17.78
C PHE A 410 10.85 1.64 17.52
N ARG A 411 9.87 1.95 16.63
CA ARG A 411 9.48 3.31 16.24
C ARG A 411 10.65 4.19 15.84
N ARG A 412 11.55 3.64 15.05
CA ARG A 412 12.70 4.33 14.48
C ARG A 412 13.03 3.80 13.12
N PRO A 413 13.63 4.59 12.25
CA PRO A 413 14.12 4.09 10.98
C PRO A 413 14.99 2.85 11.17
N SER A 414 14.92 1.92 10.23
CA SER A 414 15.75 0.72 10.24
C SER A 414 16.28 0.40 8.86
N CYS A 415 17.46 -0.21 8.80
CA CYS A 415 18.13 -0.75 7.64
C CYS A 415 18.48 -2.20 7.90
N VAL A 416 18.07 -3.09 6.99
CA VAL A 416 18.42 -4.53 7.06
C VAL A 416 19.17 -4.88 5.80
N ILE A 417 20.38 -5.46 5.97
CA ILE A 417 21.35 -5.74 4.90
C ILE A 417 21.55 -7.25 4.77
N ALA A 418 21.38 -7.78 3.56
CA ALA A 418 21.81 -9.13 3.20
C ALA A 418 23.18 -9.05 2.52
N TRP A 419 24.19 -9.69 3.11
CA TRP A 419 25.52 -9.77 2.53
C TRP A 419 25.58 -10.87 1.49
N GLU A 420 26.25 -10.60 0.36
CA GLU A 420 26.57 -11.64 -0.61
C GLU A 420 27.64 -12.59 0.00
N LYS A 421 27.44 -13.88 -0.20
CA LYS A 421 28.43 -14.87 0.22
C LYS A 421 29.69 -14.69 -0.62
N ASP A 422 30.76 -14.22 0.00
CA ASP A 422 32.04 -14.07 -0.66
C ASP A 422 32.71 -15.46 -0.81
N GLY A 423 32.59 -16.02 -2.01
CA GLY A 423 33.29 -17.28 -2.35
C GLY A 423 34.82 -17.18 -2.37
N SER A 424 35.38 -15.95 -2.25
CA SER A 424 36.81 -15.71 -2.35
C SER A 424 37.50 -15.43 -1.00
N GLY A 425 36.74 -15.25 0.09
CA GLY A 425 37.30 -14.93 1.43
C GLY A 425 38.00 -13.57 1.50
N SER A 426 37.84 -12.70 0.48
CA SER A 426 38.60 -11.44 0.34
C SER A 426 38.08 -10.29 1.21
N GLY A 427 36.96 -10.47 1.93
CA GLY A 427 36.35 -9.40 2.73
C GLY A 427 35.71 -8.25 1.93
N LYS A 428 35.67 -8.35 0.59
CA LYS A 428 35.10 -7.35 -0.32
C LYS A 428 33.63 -7.59 -0.65
N GLY A 429 32.90 -8.35 0.16
CA GLY A 429 31.50 -8.67 -0.07
C GLY A 429 30.65 -7.40 -0.14
N GLN A 430 29.74 -7.37 -1.12
CA GLN A 430 28.71 -6.34 -1.20
C GLN A 430 27.46 -6.76 -0.43
N GLY A 431 26.78 -5.78 0.18
CA GLY A 431 25.51 -6.00 0.86
C GLY A 431 24.40 -5.20 0.20
N THR A 432 23.26 -5.87 -0.02
CA THR A 432 22.03 -5.22 -0.46
C THR A 432 21.16 -4.90 0.75
N GLY A 433 20.90 -3.63 1.00
CA GLY A 433 20.12 -3.14 2.13
C GLY A 433 18.78 -2.54 1.73
N SER A 434 17.78 -2.73 2.59
CA SER A 434 16.49 -2.06 2.48
C SER A 434 16.21 -1.29 3.76
N LEU A 435 15.82 -0.02 3.58
CA LEU A 435 15.51 0.89 4.67
C LEU A 435 14.02 1.18 4.73
N ARG A 436 13.53 1.34 5.96
CA ARG A 436 12.18 1.84 6.24
C ARG A 436 12.26 2.96 7.26
N SER A 437 11.35 3.92 7.15
CA SER A 437 11.34 5.11 7.97
C SER A 437 10.06 5.27 8.78
N ILE A 438 10.06 6.25 9.66
CA ILE A 438 8.90 6.74 10.41
C ILE A 438 8.50 8.12 9.87
N THR A 439 7.25 8.51 10.10
CA THR A 439 6.77 9.83 9.71
C THR A 439 7.65 10.93 10.32
N GLY A 440 8.06 11.89 9.51
CA GLY A 440 8.93 13.00 9.94
C GLY A 440 10.42 12.76 9.71
N VAL A 441 10.84 11.59 9.16
CA VAL A 441 12.24 11.29 8.82
C VAL A 441 12.36 10.92 7.33
N ASP A 442 13.09 11.70 6.54
CA ASP A 442 13.35 11.40 5.14
C ASP A 442 14.60 10.52 4.96
N ILE A 443 14.38 9.19 4.99
CA ILE A 443 15.48 8.24 4.82
C ILE A 443 16.04 8.22 3.40
N GLY A 444 15.24 8.53 2.39
CA GLY A 444 15.69 8.59 1.00
C GLY A 444 16.69 9.72 0.77
N LYS A 445 16.47 10.86 1.39
CA LYS A 445 17.43 12.00 1.38
C LYS A 445 18.78 11.58 1.98
N ALA A 446 18.77 10.93 3.15
CA ALA A 446 19.99 10.45 3.80
C ALA A 446 20.75 9.43 2.95
N VAL A 447 20.04 8.49 2.32
CA VAL A 447 20.65 7.48 1.44
C VAL A 447 21.24 8.10 0.18
N ARG A 448 20.54 9.03 -0.48
CA ARG A 448 21.08 9.75 -1.65
C ARG A 448 22.33 10.55 -1.28
N ALA A 449 22.32 11.24 -0.14
CA ALA A 449 23.49 11.96 0.34
C ALA A 449 24.70 11.03 0.60
N ALA A 450 24.48 9.85 1.20
CA ALA A 450 25.52 8.85 1.42
C ALA A 450 26.09 8.28 0.08
N ALA A 451 25.23 8.09 -0.93
CA ALA A 451 25.65 7.68 -2.26
C ALA A 451 26.50 8.76 -2.95
N THR A 452 26.08 10.02 -2.88
CA THR A 452 26.84 11.15 -3.42
C THR A 452 28.20 11.32 -2.73
N ALA A 453 28.27 11.04 -1.41
CA ALA A 453 29.53 11.05 -0.66
C ALA A 453 30.45 9.85 -0.96
N GLY A 454 30.06 8.93 -1.87
CA GLY A 454 30.84 7.75 -2.23
C GLY A 454 30.93 6.66 -1.15
N LEU A 455 30.06 6.73 -0.13
CA LEU A 455 29.98 5.73 0.93
C LEU A 455 29.18 4.50 0.53
N LEU A 456 28.36 4.60 -0.50
CA LEU A 456 27.55 3.52 -1.06
C LEU A 456 27.96 3.26 -2.51
N VAL A 457 27.84 2.02 -2.96
CA VAL A 457 28.01 1.64 -4.38
C VAL A 457 26.85 2.24 -5.19
N LYS A 458 25.62 2.12 -4.65
CA LYS A 458 24.42 2.80 -5.14
C LYS A 458 23.42 2.96 -4.00
N GLY A 459 22.55 3.94 -4.11
CA GLY A 459 21.49 4.15 -3.13
C GLY A 459 20.46 5.17 -3.60
N GLY A 460 19.22 4.99 -3.18
CA GLY A 460 18.14 5.89 -3.52
C GLY A 460 16.82 5.47 -2.86
N GLY A 461 15.78 6.25 -3.07
CA GLY A 461 14.46 5.99 -2.51
C GLY A 461 13.73 7.28 -2.15
N HIS A 462 12.61 7.08 -1.44
CA HIS A 462 11.70 8.14 -1.00
C HIS A 462 11.74 8.29 0.52
N ALA A 463 11.04 9.28 1.06
CA ALA A 463 11.05 9.59 2.50
C ALA A 463 10.81 8.37 3.40
N MET A 464 9.86 7.48 3.05
CA MET A 464 9.46 6.33 3.89
C MET A 464 10.21 5.04 3.60
N ALA A 465 10.87 4.91 2.45
CA ALA A 465 11.54 3.68 2.04
C ALA A 465 12.71 3.97 1.09
N ALA A 466 13.84 3.29 1.31
CA ALA A 466 15.02 3.42 0.47
C ALA A 466 15.73 2.07 0.30
N GLY A 467 16.56 1.98 -0.75
CA GLY A 467 17.44 0.86 -0.99
C GLY A 467 18.89 1.30 -1.09
N LEU A 468 19.81 0.45 -0.71
CA LEU A 468 21.24 0.70 -0.85
C LEU A 468 22.02 -0.57 -1.22
N THR A 469 23.17 -0.35 -1.83
CA THR A 469 24.24 -1.36 -1.95
C THR A 469 25.51 -0.79 -1.35
N VAL A 470 26.10 -1.51 -0.42
CA VAL A 470 27.28 -1.06 0.34
C VAL A 470 28.37 -2.15 0.35
N GLU A 471 29.62 -1.76 0.28
CA GLU A 471 30.77 -2.64 0.51
C GLU A 471 30.96 -2.86 2.01
N LYS A 472 31.26 -4.09 2.43
CA LYS A 472 31.44 -4.44 3.85
C LYS A 472 32.53 -3.58 4.52
N SER A 473 33.57 -3.23 3.79
CA SER A 473 34.66 -2.32 4.22
C SER A 473 34.20 -0.89 4.50
N ARG A 474 33.10 -0.44 3.89
CA ARG A 474 32.56 0.93 4.04
C ARG A 474 31.37 1.01 4.99
N LEU A 475 30.91 -0.14 5.53
CA LEU A 475 29.68 -0.19 6.34
C LEU A 475 29.74 0.77 7.53
N GLU A 476 30.84 0.80 8.29
CA GLU A 476 30.93 1.62 9.50
C GLU A 476 30.91 3.13 9.17
N ALA A 477 31.57 3.53 8.08
CA ALA A 477 31.53 4.92 7.62
C ALA A 477 30.13 5.30 7.13
N ALA A 478 29.47 4.43 6.36
CA ALA A 478 28.09 4.62 5.91
C ALA A 478 27.11 4.66 7.09
N ARG A 479 27.28 3.78 8.09
CA ARG A 479 26.48 3.76 9.33
C ARG A 479 26.56 5.08 10.07
N ALA A 480 27.77 5.56 10.35
CA ALA A 480 27.98 6.82 11.06
C ALA A 480 27.35 8.01 10.32
N PHE A 481 27.54 8.06 9.00
CA PHE A 481 26.96 9.12 8.16
C PHE A 481 25.43 9.09 8.15
N LEU A 482 24.81 7.94 7.95
CA LEU A 482 23.35 7.79 7.93
C LEU A 482 22.74 8.14 9.29
N ILE A 483 23.32 7.67 10.39
CA ILE A 483 22.88 7.97 11.76
C ILE A 483 22.89 9.48 12.01
N GLU A 484 23.96 10.16 11.63
CA GLU A 484 24.07 11.61 11.87
C GLU A 484 23.05 12.40 11.06
N ASN A 485 22.83 12.02 9.79
CA ASN A 485 21.87 12.70 8.91
C ASN A 485 20.40 12.56 9.34
N VAL A 486 20.04 11.53 10.12
CA VAL A 486 18.65 11.33 10.57
C VAL A 486 18.44 11.66 12.06
N ARG A 487 19.50 11.95 12.82
CA ARG A 487 19.48 12.10 14.29
C ARG A 487 18.44 13.11 14.78
N ALA A 488 18.46 14.31 14.23
CA ALA A 488 17.57 15.39 14.67
C ALA A 488 16.10 15.06 14.35
N GLU A 489 15.83 14.63 13.11
CA GLU A 489 14.49 14.27 12.65
C GLU A 489 13.92 13.07 13.43
N ALA A 490 14.72 12.03 13.68
CA ALA A 490 14.29 10.84 14.40
C ALA A 490 14.01 11.13 15.90
N GLY A 491 14.78 12.01 16.51
CA GLY A 491 14.54 12.48 17.88
C GLY A 491 13.19 13.21 17.99
N ALA A 492 12.95 14.19 17.13
CA ALA A 492 11.71 14.94 17.07
C ALA A 492 10.49 14.05 16.78
N ALA A 493 10.60 13.15 15.81
CA ALA A 493 9.50 12.26 15.44
C ALA A 493 9.08 11.31 16.56
N ARG A 494 10.05 10.80 17.37
CA ARG A 494 9.73 9.94 18.52
C ARG A 494 9.02 10.69 19.64
N SER A 495 9.41 11.92 19.92
CA SER A 495 8.78 12.75 20.94
C SER A 495 7.36 13.19 20.57
N ALA A 496 7.02 13.21 19.29
CA ALA A 496 5.72 13.62 18.76
C ALA A 496 4.77 12.45 18.44
N ALA A 497 5.01 11.25 19.00
CA ALA A 497 4.19 10.08 18.70
C ALA A 497 2.75 10.24 19.21
N THR A 498 1.79 10.33 18.29
CA THR A 498 0.38 10.55 18.59
C THR A 498 -0.51 9.40 18.09
N LEU A 499 -1.60 9.14 18.82
CA LEU A 499 -2.70 8.28 18.40
C LEU A 499 -3.94 9.14 18.15
N GLU A 500 -4.40 9.16 16.90
CA GLU A 500 -5.57 9.96 16.53
C GLU A 500 -6.86 9.22 16.83
N ILE A 501 -7.80 9.92 17.49
CA ILE A 501 -9.10 9.43 17.95
C ILE A 501 -10.22 10.16 17.21
N ASP A 502 -11.17 9.41 16.65
CA ASP A 502 -12.33 9.95 15.92
C ASP A 502 -13.50 10.31 16.84
N GLY A 503 -13.56 9.72 18.04
CA GLY A 503 -14.59 10.04 19.03
C GLY A 503 -14.64 9.06 20.20
N ALA A 504 -15.43 9.40 21.22
CA ALA A 504 -15.75 8.52 22.35
C ALA A 504 -17.09 7.82 22.14
N ILE A 505 -17.19 6.59 22.59
CA ILE A 505 -18.40 5.76 22.47
C ILE A 505 -18.54 4.85 23.68
N THR A 506 -19.77 4.44 24.00
CA THR A 506 -20.05 3.39 25.00
C THR A 506 -20.48 2.10 24.29
N PRO A 507 -20.40 0.93 24.98
CA PRO A 507 -20.88 -0.33 24.40
C PRO A 507 -22.35 -0.28 23.98
N ALA A 508 -23.20 0.45 24.71
CA ALA A 508 -24.61 0.65 24.34
C ALA A 508 -24.81 1.37 23.00
N GLY A 509 -23.86 2.22 22.61
CA GLY A 509 -23.84 2.90 21.31
C GLY A 509 -23.36 2.03 20.16
N VAL A 510 -22.78 0.86 20.43
CA VAL A 510 -22.26 -0.05 19.41
C VAL A 510 -23.37 -0.98 18.95
N ASN A 511 -23.89 -0.74 17.76
CA ASN A 511 -24.98 -1.51 17.16
C ASN A 511 -24.79 -1.65 15.65
N ASP A 512 -25.63 -2.50 15.01
CA ASP A 512 -25.57 -2.76 13.57
C ASP A 512 -25.76 -1.50 12.73
N LYS A 513 -26.58 -0.55 13.17
CA LYS A 513 -26.78 0.71 12.44
C LYS A 513 -25.49 1.51 12.38
N LEU A 514 -24.78 1.61 13.49
CA LEU A 514 -23.49 2.32 13.53
C LEU A 514 -22.43 1.63 12.66
N ILE A 515 -22.32 0.29 12.76
CA ILE A 515 -21.31 -0.42 11.98
C ILE A 515 -21.57 -0.33 10.49
N ASN A 516 -22.84 -0.42 10.05
CA ASN A 516 -23.21 -0.23 8.64
C ASN A 516 -22.79 1.16 8.13
N LEU A 517 -23.00 2.21 8.92
CA LEU A 517 -22.60 3.58 8.56
C LEU A 517 -21.08 3.73 8.51
N ILE A 518 -20.35 3.11 9.44
CA ILE A 518 -18.90 3.07 9.39
C ILE A 518 -18.44 2.35 8.11
N GLU A 519 -19.02 1.20 7.79
CA GLU A 519 -18.69 0.44 6.59
C GLU A 519 -18.97 1.23 5.30
N GLN A 520 -20.05 2.02 5.22
CA GLN A 520 -20.33 2.92 4.11
C GLN A 520 -19.26 4.02 3.92
N ALA A 521 -18.67 4.51 5.01
CA ALA A 521 -17.54 5.44 4.95
C ALA A 521 -16.22 4.76 4.51
N GLY A 522 -16.15 3.42 4.37
CA GLY A 522 -15.10 2.66 3.71
C GLY A 522 -15.11 2.85 2.18
N PRO A 523 -14.21 2.21 1.41
CA PRO A 523 -13.17 1.31 1.90
C PRO A 523 -12.06 2.03 2.67
N TYR A 524 -11.55 1.36 3.71
CA TYR A 524 -10.47 1.89 4.55
C TYR A 524 -9.11 1.37 4.12
N GLY A 525 -8.09 2.22 4.27
CA GLY A 525 -6.70 1.97 3.92
C GLY A 525 -5.90 3.26 3.99
N GLN A 526 -4.85 3.36 3.18
CA GLN A 526 -4.04 4.56 3.11
C GLN A 526 -4.88 5.79 2.75
N GLY A 527 -4.64 6.93 3.41
CA GLY A 527 -5.39 8.18 3.18
C GLY A 527 -6.85 8.20 3.67
N ASN A 528 -7.43 7.04 4.03
CA ASN A 528 -8.74 6.88 4.65
C ASN A 528 -8.67 5.85 5.78
N PRO A 529 -8.04 6.17 6.93
CA PRO A 529 -7.87 5.22 8.03
C PRO A 529 -9.23 4.84 8.64
N GLN A 530 -9.33 3.58 9.11
CA GLN A 530 -10.52 3.12 9.82
C GLN A 530 -10.76 3.99 11.06
N PRO A 531 -12.02 4.37 11.36
CA PRO A 531 -12.33 5.18 12.52
C PRO A 531 -11.91 4.49 13.82
N ARG A 532 -11.21 5.24 14.68
CA ARG A 532 -10.77 4.79 15.99
C ARG A 532 -11.59 5.46 17.07
N PHE A 533 -12.21 4.64 17.90
CA PHE A 533 -13.05 5.10 19.00
C PHE A 533 -12.40 4.80 20.34
N VAL A 534 -12.74 5.62 21.33
CA VAL A 534 -12.34 5.40 22.71
C VAL A 534 -13.55 4.98 23.51
N PHE A 535 -13.35 4.02 24.40
CA PHE A 535 -14.24 3.58 25.46
C PHE A 535 -13.70 4.15 26.78
N PRO A 536 -14.21 5.34 27.23
CA PRO A 536 -13.62 6.06 28.36
C PRO A 536 -13.99 5.42 29.70
N ALA A 537 -13.00 5.19 30.56
CA ALA A 537 -13.17 4.72 31.94
C ALA A 537 -14.05 3.44 32.07
N HIS A 538 -13.82 2.47 31.20
CA HIS A 538 -14.50 1.17 31.26
C HIS A 538 -13.75 0.19 32.15
N ARG A 539 -14.48 -0.68 32.84
CA ARG A 539 -13.89 -1.77 33.62
C ARG A 539 -13.59 -2.96 32.73
N VAL A 540 -12.43 -3.55 32.90
CA VAL A 540 -12.13 -4.86 32.31
C VAL A 540 -12.76 -5.92 33.20
N LYS A 541 -13.94 -6.39 32.82
CA LYS A 541 -14.69 -7.42 33.55
C LYS A 541 -14.03 -8.78 33.46
N PHE A 542 -13.47 -9.07 32.29
CA PHE A 542 -12.80 -10.31 31.99
C PHE A 542 -11.61 -10.04 31.07
N ALA A 543 -10.48 -10.67 31.36
CA ALA A 543 -9.31 -10.66 30.50
C ALA A 543 -8.69 -12.05 30.46
N LYS A 544 -8.32 -12.53 29.27
CA LYS A 544 -7.61 -13.79 29.09
C LYS A 544 -6.63 -13.75 27.92
N VAL A 545 -5.58 -14.55 28.05
CA VAL A 545 -4.66 -14.84 26.95
C VAL A 545 -5.35 -15.75 25.93
N MET A 546 -5.26 -15.43 24.65
CA MET A 546 -5.74 -16.25 23.54
C MET A 546 -4.57 -16.69 22.67
N GLY A 547 -4.41 -18.02 22.51
CA GLY A 547 -3.21 -18.57 21.90
C GLY A 547 -1.96 -18.14 22.68
N GLU A 548 -0.86 -17.93 21.97
CA GLU A 548 0.41 -17.56 22.60
C GLU A 548 0.70 -16.05 22.61
N ALA A 549 -0.10 -15.26 21.87
CA ALA A 549 0.28 -13.87 21.56
C ALA A 549 -0.80 -12.81 21.81
N HIS A 550 -2.07 -13.17 22.03
CA HIS A 550 -3.18 -12.22 22.03
C HIS A 550 -3.85 -12.08 23.39
N VAL A 551 -4.44 -10.91 23.68
CA VAL A 551 -5.25 -10.68 24.88
C VAL A 551 -6.68 -10.39 24.45
N ARG A 552 -7.62 -11.17 24.96
CA ARG A 552 -9.07 -10.92 24.81
C ARG A 552 -9.61 -10.31 26.09
N VAL A 553 -10.45 -9.29 25.97
CA VAL A 553 -11.10 -8.64 27.09
C VAL A 553 -12.60 -8.50 26.86
N THR A 554 -13.37 -8.39 27.96
CA THR A 554 -14.75 -7.88 27.95
C THR A 554 -14.76 -6.59 28.75
N LEU A 555 -15.05 -5.47 28.09
CA LEU A 555 -15.21 -4.16 28.71
C LEU A 555 -16.65 -3.99 29.17
N GLU A 556 -16.84 -3.42 30.36
CA GLU A 556 -18.16 -3.12 30.95
C GLU A 556 -18.23 -1.63 31.31
N ALA A 557 -19.27 -0.97 30.82
CA ALA A 557 -19.56 0.44 31.13
C ALA A 557 -20.32 0.58 32.46
N GLY A 558 -20.51 1.81 32.93
CA GLY A 558 -21.26 2.10 34.16
C GLY A 558 -22.74 1.72 34.10
N ASP A 559 -23.33 1.62 32.90
CA ASP A 559 -24.70 1.15 32.64
C ASP A 559 -24.79 -0.37 32.48
N ALA A 560 -23.74 -1.11 32.80
CA ALA A 560 -23.59 -2.56 32.65
C ALA A 560 -23.59 -3.05 31.17
N SER A 561 -23.64 -2.19 30.18
CA SER A 561 -23.43 -2.58 28.78
C SER A 561 -21.99 -3.07 28.54
N LYS A 562 -21.84 -4.03 27.62
CA LYS A 562 -20.57 -4.75 27.41
C LYS A 562 -20.18 -4.80 25.97
N ILE A 563 -18.85 -4.85 25.73
CA ILE A 563 -18.26 -5.13 24.43
C ILE A 563 -17.05 -6.05 24.59
N ASP A 564 -16.96 -7.06 23.73
CA ASP A 564 -15.77 -7.89 23.62
C ASP A 564 -14.71 -7.16 22.78
N GLY A 565 -13.46 -7.32 23.17
CA GLY A 565 -12.33 -6.77 22.43
C GLY A 565 -11.13 -7.70 22.40
N ILE A 566 -10.29 -7.53 21.38
CA ILE A 566 -9.06 -8.28 21.21
C ILE A 566 -7.88 -7.35 20.92
N ALA A 567 -6.80 -7.52 21.68
CA ALA A 567 -5.50 -6.91 21.42
C ALA A 567 -4.57 -7.97 20.80
N PHE A 568 -4.24 -7.80 19.52
CA PHE A 568 -3.38 -8.74 18.81
C PHE A 568 -1.92 -8.54 19.19
N ARG A 569 -1.19 -9.67 19.37
CA ARG A 569 0.26 -9.69 19.69
C ARG A 569 0.60 -8.81 20.90
N ALA A 570 -0.29 -8.77 21.89
CA ALA A 570 -0.14 -7.90 23.06
C ALA A 570 0.59 -8.59 24.22
N ILE A 571 0.79 -9.90 24.19
CA ILE A 571 1.54 -10.62 25.22
C ILE A 571 3.01 -10.20 25.19
N GLY A 572 3.56 -9.90 26.38
CA GLY A 572 4.92 -9.37 26.51
C GLY A 572 5.07 -7.92 26.04
N GLN A 573 3.94 -7.20 25.87
CA GLN A 573 3.91 -5.80 25.48
C GLN A 573 3.20 -4.98 26.58
N PRO A 574 3.53 -3.69 26.74
CA PRO A 574 2.90 -2.83 27.74
C PRO A 574 1.37 -2.76 27.64
N LEU A 575 0.81 -2.87 26.43
CA LEU A 575 -0.63 -2.93 26.21
C LEU A 575 -1.23 -4.19 26.85
N GLY A 576 -0.62 -5.36 26.64
CA GLY A 576 -1.11 -6.62 27.22
C GLY A 576 -1.02 -6.62 28.75
N GLU A 577 0.09 -6.12 29.29
CA GLU A 577 0.29 -5.96 30.74
C GLU A 577 -0.77 -5.02 31.35
N THR A 578 -1.04 -3.87 30.68
CA THR A 578 -2.08 -2.94 31.10
C THR A 578 -3.46 -3.62 31.11
N LEU A 579 -3.83 -4.34 30.04
CA LEU A 579 -5.14 -4.97 29.94
C LEU A 579 -5.35 -6.12 30.95
N LEU A 580 -4.30 -6.88 31.24
CA LEU A 580 -4.33 -8.00 32.21
C LEU A 580 -4.20 -7.54 33.66
N GLY A 581 -3.51 -6.39 33.87
CA GLY A 581 -3.14 -5.88 35.19
C GLY A 581 -4.09 -4.82 35.78
N THR A 582 -5.31 -4.62 35.25
CA THR A 582 -6.22 -3.55 35.69
C THR A 582 -6.66 -3.65 37.14
N GLY A 583 -6.69 -4.85 37.73
CA GLY A 583 -7.19 -5.09 39.11
C GLY A 583 -8.66 -4.66 39.29
N GLY A 584 -9.47 -4.62 38.23
CA GLY A 584 -10.87 -4.15 38.25
C GLY A 584 -11.04 -2.63 38.19
N MET A 585 -9.94 -1.89 38.09
CA MET A 585 -10.00 -0.43 37.95
C MET A 585 -10.37 -0.02 36.53
N PRO A 586 -11.10 1.10 36.35
CA PRO A 586 -11.44 1.61 35.03
C PRO A 586 -10.22 2.06 34.26
N ILE A 587 -10.21 1.77 32.96
CA ILE A 587 -9.19 2.22 32.00
C ILE A 587 -9.84 2.84 30.76
N HIS A 588 -9.12 3.69 30.06
CA HIS A 588 -9.49 4.11 28.70
C HIS A 588 -8.97 3.08 27.72
N VAL A 589 -9.82 2.66 26.78
CA VAL A 589 -9.44 1.69 25.72
C VAL A 589 -9.74 2.30 24.36
N ALA A 590 -8.75 2.37 23.49
CA ALA A 590 -8.88 2.87 22.11
C ALA A 590 -8.77 1.74 21.10
N GLY A 591 -9.61 1.78 20.06
CA GLY A 591 -9.58 0.77 19.02
C GLY A 591 -10.57 1.02 17.89
N THR A 592 -10.60 0.08 16.96
CA THR A 592 -11.49 0.08 15.79
C THR A 592 -12.57 -0.99 15.94
N LEU A 593 -13.77 -0.71 15.41
CA LEU A 593 -14.88 -1.67 15.45
C LEU A 593 -14.86 -2.53 14.18
N ARG A 594 -15.13 -3.83 14.32
CA ARG A 594 -15.32 -4.75 13.19
C ARG A 594 -16.47 -5.72 13.43
N ARG A 595 -17.02 -6.24 12.33
CA ARG A 595 -17.84 -7.44 12.39
C ARG A 595 -16.95 -8.67 12.52
N ASP A 596 -17.27 -9.52 13.48
CA ASP A 596 -16.67 -10.85 13.61
C ASP A 596 -17.76 -11.90 13.30
N SER A 597 -17.52 -12.69 12.26
CA SER A 597 -18.41 -13.78 11.83
C SER A 597 -17.90 -15.17 12.22
N TRP A 598 -16.84 -15.23 13.03
CA TRP A 598 -16.25 -16.49 13.44
C TRP A 598 -17.20 -17.28 14.36
N GLY A 599 -17.44 -18.55 14.02
CA GLY A 599 -18.38 -19.41 14.77
C GLY A 599 -19.85 -19.26 14.35
N GLY A 600 -20.17 -18.66 13.19
CA GLY A 600 -21.52 -18.62 12.60
C GLY A 600 -22.49 -17.63 13.23
N ARG A 601 -22.02 -16.77 14.15
CA ARG A 601 -22.79 -15.64 14.70
C ARG A 601 -22.05 -14.35 14.41
N GLU A 602 -22.70 -13.44 13.73
CA GLU A 602 -22.17 -12.09 13.58
C GLU A 602 -22.24 -11.33 14.90
N LYS A 603 -21.12 -10.79 15.32
CA LYS A 603 -21.03 -9.88 16.46
C LYS A 603 -20.07 -8.75 16.15
N ILE A 604 -20.26 -7.62 16.81
CA ILE A 604 -19.35 -6.49 16.73
C ILE A 604 -18.29 -6.64 17.82
N GLU A 605 -17.03 -6.56 17.44
CA GLU A 605 -15.88 -6.71 18.31
C GLU A 605 -14.97 -5.48 18.22
N LEU A 606 -14.36 -5.08 19.33
CA LEU A 606 -13.36 -4.03 19.39
C LEU A 606 -11.97 -4.60 19.11
N MET A 607 -11.33 -4.12 18.05
CA MET A 607 -9.90 -4.34 17.80
C MET A 607 -9.12 -3.32 18.61
N ILE A 608 -8.50 -3.74 19.71
CA ILE A 608 -7.82 -2.83 20.63
C ILE A 608 -6.46 -2.45 20.08
N ASP A 609 -6.27 -1.14 19.89
CA ASP A 609 -5.02 -0.54 19.43
C ASP A 609 -4.17 -0.05 20.61
N ASP A 610 -4.82 0.46 21.67
CA ASP A 610 -4.12 1.09 22.81
C ASP A 610 -5.01 1.15 24.06
N ALA A 611 -4.39 1.40 25.21
CA ALA A 611 -5.08 1.62 26.47
C ALA A 611 -4.35 2.66 27.34
N ALA A 612 -5.07 3.31 28.26
CA ALA A 612 -4.47 4.25 29.20
C ALA A 612 -5.16 4.18 30.57
N ASP A 613 -4.37 4.28 31.63
CA ASP A 613 -4.87 4.39 33.00
C ASP A 613 -5.14 5.87 33.31
N PRO A 614 -6.40 6.29 33.48
CA PRO A 614 -6.72 7.70 33.73
C PRO A 614 -6.05 8.28 34.99
N ARG A 615 -5.64 7.44 35.94
CA ARG A 615 -4.99 7.85 37.19
C ARG A 615 -3.51 8.19 37.02
N LYS A 616 -2.89 7.71 35.92
CA LYS A 616 -1.48 7.95 35.60
C LYS A 616 -1.27 9.13 34.66
N GLN A 617 -2.34 9.87 34.36
CA GLN A 617 -2.36 10.95 33.38
C GLN A 617 -2.31 12.36 34.07
N SER A 618 -1.76 12.45 35.27
CA SER A 618 -1.59 13.72 35.99
C SER A 618 -0.22 14.33 35.75
#